data_1f308895aeb1051ffc3e7215c806cf32
#
_entry.id   1f308895aeb1051ffc3e7215c806cf32
#
_cell.length_a   1.000
_cell.length_b   1.000
_cell.length_c   1.000
_cell.angle_alpha   90.00
_cell.angle_beta   90.00
_cell.angle_gamma   90.00
#
_symmetry.space_group_name_H-M   'P 1'
#
loop_
_entity.id
_entity.type
_entity.pdbx_description
1 polymer ?
#
loop_
_entity_poly.entity_id
_entity_poly.type
_entity_poly.pdbx_seq_one_letter_code
_entity_poly.pdbx_strand_id
1 'polypeptide(L)'
;LNVRRQRQMCIRDRSKGFMNSASPGVISLFLANSFYKTRTEYLVAISEAMEKEFNLIANSGLYLQLDCPDLALSRHMIFSELSDKEFIKIANENMEILNHSLRKIDPSMLRMHVCWGNYEGPHVDDISISEIFEVIMSFRGNYILFESSNPRHAHEWKIFNDLKSKIPETKILIPGVVDSTSNFVEHPDLICQRLEKFVNIVGKERVIAGSDCGFGTFAGYGNVDEDIVFEKLKSMVKAVKSF
;
A
#
# COMPACT_ATOMS: atom_id res chain seq x y z
N LEU A 1 21.84 -15.20 -21.49
CA LEU A 1 20.63 -15.41 -22.30
C LEU A 1 19.33 -15.26 -21.50
N ASN A 2 19.30 -15.68 -20.22
CA ASN A 2 18.10 -15.57 -19.37
C ASN A 2 17.76 -14.13 -18.95
N VAL A 3 18.75 -13.30 -18.66
CA VAL A 3 18.55 -11.89 -18.23
C VAL A 3 17.93 -11.04 -19.36
N ARG A 4 18.28 -11.30 -20.63
CA ARG A 4 17.65 -10.61 -21.78
C ARG A 4 16.19 -11.04 -22.00
N ARG A 5 15.84 -12.32 -21.78
CA ARG A 5 14.45 -12.79 -21.87
C ARG A 5 13.57 -12.25 -20.74
N GLN A 6 14.08 -12.14 -19.50
CA GLN A 6 13.34 -11.52 -18.39
C GLN A 6 13.10 -10.03 -18.64
N ARG A 7 14.10 -9.27 -19.10
CA ARG A 7 13.92 -7.87 -19.51
C ARG A 7 12.90 -7.70 -20.65
N GLN A 8 12.87 -8.60 -21.62
CA GLN A 8 11.88 -8.56 -22.71
C GLN A 8 10.46 -8.92 -22.27
N MET A 9 10.28 -9.80 -21.27
CA MET A 9 8.96 -10.10 -20.70
C MET A 9 8.43 -8.92 -19.89
N CYS A 10 9.26 -8.25 -19.08
CA CYS A 10 8.87 -7.02 -18.36
C CYS A 10 8.54 -5.85 -19.30
N ILE A 11 9.15 -5.79 -20.49
CA ILE A 11 8.90 -4.72 -21.46
C ILE A 11 7.67 -5.00 -22.33
N ARG A 12 7.25 -6.26 -22.50
CA ARG A 12 6.11 -6.62 -23.39
C ARG A 12 4.74 -6.32 -22.80
N ASP A 13 4.61 -6.19 -21.50
CA ASP A 13 3.32 -5.92 -20.83
C ASP A 13 3.41 -4.71 -19.90
N ARG A 14 3.85 -3.57 -20.45
CA ARG A 14 3.87 -2.28 -19.74
C ARG A 14 2.49 -1.87 -19.20
N SER A 15 1.43 -2.37 -19.83
CA SER A 15 0.05 -2.10 -19.44
C SER A 15 -0.34 -2.66 -18.04
N LYS A 16 0.51 -3.55 -17.47
CA LYS A 16 0.28 -4.16 -16.14
C LYS A 16 1.37 -3.85 -15.11
N GLY A 17 2.40 -3.11 -15.51
CA GLY A 17 3.47 -2.68 -14.62
C GLY A 17 3.03 -1.53 -13.73
N PHE A 18 3.61 -1.43 -12.54
CA PHE A 18 3.47 -0.25 -11.68
C PHE A 18 4.84 0.26 -11.23
N MET A 19 4.88 1.52 -10.86
CA MET A 19 6.06 2.15 -10.28
C MET A 19 5.67 2.82 -8.97
N ASN A 20 6.47 2.60 -7.93
CA ASN A 20 6.27 3.21 -6.62
C ASN A 20 6.77 4.65 -6.64
N SER A 21 6.09 5.49 -5.88
CA SER A 21 6.53 6.82 -5.51
C SER A 21 6.08 7.15 -4.09
N ALA A 22 6.84 7.99 -3.39
CA ALA A 22 6.52 8.38 -2.02
C ALA A 22 5.36 9.37 -1.99
N SER A 23 4.44 9.23 -1.02
CA SER A 23 3.45 10.25 -0.75
C SER A 23 4.10 11.53 -0.19
N PRO A 24 3.50 12.73 -0.35
CA PRO A 24 3.97 13.93 0.34
C PRO A 24 4.03 13.76 1.85
N GLY A 25 3.07 13.02 2.41
CA GLY A 25 3.03 12.71 3.84
C GLY A 25 4.27 11.94 4.29
N VAL A 26 4.63 10.84 3.61
CA VAL A 26 5.81 10.05 3.98
C VAL A 26 7.12 10.83 3.82
N ILE A 27 7.23 11.65 2.78
CA ILE A 27 8.42 12.51 2.62
C ILE A 27 8.57 13.44 3.84
N SER A 28 7.47 14.00 4.34
CA SER A 28 7.49 14.89 5.50
C SER A 28 7.88 14.20 6.81
N LEU A 29 7.77 12.86 6.89
CA LEU A 29 8.21 12.09 8.07
C LEU A 29 9.74 11.95 8.13
N PHE A 30 10.38 11.80 6.98
CA PHE A 30 11.82 11.53 6.88
C PHE A 30 12.67 12.77 6.59
N LEU A 31 12.04 13.85 6.10
CA LEU A 31 12.70 15.14 5.86
C LEU A 31 12.10 16.20 6.78
N ALA A 32 12.89 16.66 7.74
CA ALA A 32 12.43 17.68 8.69
C ALA A 32 12.18 19.03 8.00
N ASN A 33 11.06 19.68 8.32
CA ASN A 33 10.77 21.04 7.88
C ASN A 33 11.69 22.03 8.63
N SER A 34 12.50 22.76 7.89
CA SER A 34 13.35 23.83 8.43
C SER A 34 13.10 25.20 7.77
N PHE A 35 12.21 25.28 6.82
CA PHE A 35 12.00 26.49 6.01
C PHE A 35 10.56 27.03 6.06
N TYR A 36 9.55 26.17 5.95
CA TYR A 36 8.15 26.57 5.88
C TYR A 36 7.60 26.87 7.28
N LYS A 37 6.71 27.87 7.40
CA LYS A 37 6.16 28.31 8.68
C LYS A 37 5.21 27.29 9.32
N THR A 38 4.49 26.54 8.48
CA THR A 38 3.52 25.53 8.93
C THR A 38 3.77 24.20 8.27
N ARG A 39 3.29 23.11 8.92
CA ARG A 39 3.31 21.78 8.35
C ARG A 39 2.54 21.72 7.02
N THR A 40 1.39 22.37 6.95
CA THR A 40 0.55 22.42 5.73
C THR A 40 1.28 23.07 4.56
N GLU A 41 1.92 24.24 4.77
CA GLU A 41 2.74 24.88 3.73
C GLU A 41 3.85 23.95 3.22
N TYR A 42 4.51 23.23 4.12
CA TYR A 42 5.55 22.26 3.77
C TYR A 42 5.00 21.09 2.95
N LEU A 43 3.89 20.48 3.38
CA LEU A 43 3.26 19.39 2.64
C LEU A 43 2.78 19.82 1.25
N VAL A 44 2.22 21.01 1.12
CA VAL A 44 1.80 21.55 -0.17
C VAL A 44 3.00 21.72 -1.09
N ALA A 45 4.12 22.27 -0.60
CA ALA A 45 5.33 22.44 -1.40
C ALA A 45 5.92 21.09 -1.87
N ILE A 46 5.95 20.06 -1.00
CA ILE A 46 6.34 18.70 -1.38
C ILE A 46 5.40 18.17 -2.45
N SER A 47 4.10 18.32 -2.24
CA SER A 47 3.04 17.85 -3.14
C SER A 47 3.20 18.44 -4.56
N GLU A 48 3.46 19.75 -4.67
CA GLU A 48 3.71 20.42 -5.94
C GLU A 48 4.98 19.91 -6.64
N ALA A 49 6.04 19.63 -5.88
CA ALA A 49 7.26 19.06 -6.41
C ALA A 49 7.03 17.64 -6.95
N MET A 50 6.30 16.81 -6.19
CA MET A 50 6.00 15.40 -6.53
C MET A 50 4.99 15.26 -7.67
N GLU A 51 4.12 16.27 -7.91
CA GLU A 51 3.16 16.23 -9.03
C GLU A 51 3.85 15.96 -10.37
N LYS A 52 5.08 16.44 -10.56
CA LYS A 52 5.86 16.21 -11.79
C LYS A 52 6.23 14.74 -11.95
N GLU A 53 6.71 14.11 -10.88
CA GLU A 53 7.07 12.69 -10.86
C GLU A 53 5.82 11.83 -11.08
N PHE A 54 4.74 12.10 -10.38
CA PHE A 54 3.47 11.37 -10.50
C PHE A 54 2.94 11.39 -11.94
N ASN A 55 2.93 12.56 -12.56
CA ASN A 55 2.50 12.69 -13.95
C ASN A 55 3.44 11.97 -14.94
N LEU A 56 4.75 12.00 -14.71
CA LEU A 56 5.71 11.27 -15.55
C LEU A 56 5.48 9.75 -15.49
N ILE A 57 5.27 9.20 -14.29
CA ILE A 57 4.99 7.77 -14.11
C ILE A 57 3.69 7.39 -14.83
N ALA A 58 2.61 8.10 -14.59
CA ALA A 58 1.32 7.82 -15.20
C ALA A 58 1.36 7.96 -16.74
N ASN A 59 2.02 9.02 -17.25
CA ASN A 59 2.17 9.25 -18.69
C ASN A 59 3.08 8.21 -19.37
N SER A 60 3.91 7.47 -18.62
CA SER A 60 4.70 6.37 -19.19
C SER A 60 3.86 5.10 -19.43
N GLY A 61 2.58 5.10 -19.06
CA GLY A 61 1.68 3.95 -19.16
C GLY A 61 1.81 2.94 -18.01
N LEU A 62 2.51 3.32 -16.92
CA LEU A 62 2.60 2.53 -15.70
C LEU A 62 1.54 2.98 -14.69
N TYR A 63 1.04 2.03 -13.89
CA TYR A 63 0.30 2.40 -12.69
C TYR A 63 1.24 3.14 -11.73
N LEU A 64 0.76 4.23 -11.16
CA LEU A 64 1.44 4.92 -10.06
C LEU A 64 1.00 4.32 -8.73
N GLN A 65 1.92 3.73 -7.98
CA GLN A 65 1.65 3.27 -6.62
C GLN A 65 2.25 4.24 -5.60
N LEU A 66 1.40 4.88 -4.81
CA LEU A 66 1.78 5.77 -3.72
C LEU A 66 2.07 4.94 -2.48
N ASP A 67 3.25 5.11 -1.90
CA ASP A 67 3.59 4.51 -0.61
C ASP A 67 3.22 5.50 0.50
N CYS A 68 2.29 5.08 1.39
CA CYS A 68 1.63 5.95 2.36
C CYS A 68 1.74 5.41 3.81
N PRO A 69 2.93 5.14 4.35
CA PRO A 69 3.10 4.79 5.76
C PRO A 69 2.74 5.95 6.70
N ASP A 70 2.64 7.16 6.17
CA ASP A 70 2.15 8.33 6.88
C ASP A 70 0.69 8.23 7.33
N LEU A 71 -0.09 7.31 6.77
CA LEU A 71 -1.49 7.08 7.14
C LEU A 71 -1.66 6.08 8.29
N ALA A 72 -0.63 5.27 8.59
CA ALA A 72 -0.70 4.23 9.62
C ALA A 72 0.56 4.19 10.49
N LEU A 73 1.74 3.83 9.96
CA LEU A 73 3.01 3.73 10.68
C LEU A 73 3.31 4.98 11.51
N SER A 74 3.06 6.15 10.96
CA SER A 74 3.39 7.41 11.63
C SER A 74 2.64 7.62 12.94
N ARG A 75 1.51 6.93 13.17
CA ARG A 75 0.72 7.01 14.41
C ARG A 75 1.56 6.66 15.63
N HIS A 76 2.24 5.53 15.61
CA HIS A 76 3.09 5.13 16.74
C HIS A 76 4.52 5.65 16.65
N MET A 77 5.04 5.91 15.45
CA MET A 77 6.43 6.31 15.25
C MET A 77 6.69 7.79 15.54
N ILE A 78 5.76 8.67 15.14
CA ILE A 78 5.93 10.14 15.22
C ILE A 78 4.85 10.79 16.08
N PHE A 79 3.62 10.28 16.04
CA PHE A 79 2.45 10.88 16.67
C PHE A 79 1.93 10.05 17.85
N SER A 80 2.82 9.31 18.53
CA SER A 80 2.46 8.45 19.68
C SER A 80 1.75 9.19 20.82
N GLU A 81 2.09 10.46 21.03
CA GLU A 81 1.49 11.31 22.07
C GLU A 81 0.08 11.82 21.72
N LEU A 82 -0.35 11.70 20.47
CA LEU A 82 -1.67 12.16 20.05
C LEU A 82 -2.74 11.10 20.34
N SER A 83 -3.97 11.52 20.51
CA SER A 83 -5.12 10.61 20.41
C SER A 83 -5.35 10.17 18.96
N ASP A 84 -6.01 9.03 18.76
CA ASP A 84 -6.38 8.57 17.41
C ASP A 84 -7.21 9.60 16.65
N LYS A 85 -8.10 10.30 17.36
CA LYS A 85 -8.91 11.37 16.77
C LYS A 85 -8.08 12.56 16.26
N GLU A 86 -7.00 12.92 16.94
CA GLU A 86 -6.08 13.97 16.48
C GLU A 86 -5.23 13.47 15.32
N PHE A 87 -4.76 12.21 15.40
CA PHE A 87 -4.02 11.60 14.32
C PHE A 87 -4.85 11.50 13.02
N ILE A 88 -6.13 11.11 13.13
CA ILE A 88 -7.04 11.02 11.97
C ILE A 88 -7.17 12.37 11.24
N LYS A 89 -7.12 13.51 11.96
CA LYS A 89 -7.12 14.83 11.33
C LYS A 89 -5.86 15.04 10.48
N ILE A 90 -4.69 14.60 10.99
CA ILE A 90 -3.42 14.66 10.26
C ILE A 90 -3.47 13.76 9.03
N ALA A 91 -3.98 12.54 9.18
CA ALA A 91 -4.11 11.59 8.09
C ALA A 91 -5.08 12.10 6.99
N ASN A 92 -6.18 12.74 7.37
CA ASN A 92 -7.10 13.40 6.42
C ASN A 92 -6.41 14.53 5.66
N GLU A 93 -5.67 15.42 6.36
CA GLU A 93 -4.90 16.49 5.70
C GLU A 93 -3.89 15.92 4.69
N ASN A 94 -3.16 14.87 5.08
CA ASN A 94 -2.23 14.18 4.17
C ASN A 94 -2.94 13.65 2.93
N MET A 95 -4.10 13.01 3.12
CA MET A 95 -4.89 12.43 2.04
C MET A 95 -5.48 13.50 1.11
N GLU A 96 -5.97 14.62 1.65
CA GLU A 96 -6.48 15.73 0.85
C GLU A 96 -5.40 16.33 -0.04
N ILE A 97 -4.21 16.59 0.51
CA ILE A 97 -3.06 17.12 -0.22
C ILE A 97 -2.58 16.12 -1.28
N LEU A 98 -2.51 14.82 -0.94
CA LEU A 98 -2.17 13.76 -1.89
C LEU A 98 -3.20 13.72 -3.04
N ASN A 99 -4.48 13.66 -2.73
CA ASN A 99 -5.55 13.62 -3.73
C ASN A 99 -5.52 14.85 -4.66
N HIS A 100 -5.16 16.02 -4.12
CA HIS A 100 -4.99 17.23 -4.92
C HIS A 100 -3.84 17.09 -5.93
N SER A 101 -2.69 16.55 -5.52
CA SER A 101 -1.54 16.36 -6.42
C SER A 101 -1.81 15.36 -7.55
N LEU A 102 -2.76 14.44 -7.32
CA LEU A 102 -3.14 13.40 -8.27
C LEU A 102 -4.29 13.80 -9.20
N ARG A 103 -4.84 15.03 -9.08
CA ARG A 103 -6.08 15.46 -9.76
C ARG A 103 -6.09 15.32 -11.28
N LYS A 104 -4.90 15.32 -11.91
CA LYS A 104 -4.73 15.21 -13.36
C LYS A 104 -4.57 13.78 -13.87
N ILE A 105 -4.45 12.80 -12.96
CA ILE A 105 -4.22 11.40 -13.30
C ILE A 105 -5.54 10.65 -13.20
N ASP A 106 -5.78 9.74 -14.15
CA ASP A 106 -6.96 8.85 -14.13
C ASP A 106 -6.94 7.99 -12.86
N PRO A 107 -8.03 7.95 -12.06
CA PRO A 107 -8.14 7.11 -10.88
C PRO A 107 -7.84 5.62 -11.13
N SER A 108 -8.12 5.12 -12.32
CA SER A 108 -7.84 3.73 -12.71
C SER A 108 -6.33 3.43 -12.86
N MET A 109 -5.48 4.46 -12.89
CA MET A 109 -4.02 4.32 -12.92
C MET A 109 -3.36 4.48 -11.54
N LEU A 110 -4.16 4.75 -10.50
CA LEU A 110 -3.67 5.08 -9.16
C LEU A 110 -3.85 3.92 -8.20
N ARG A 111 -2.76 3.56 -7.53
CA ARG A 111 -2.67 2.57 -6.45
C ARG A 111 -2.13 3.25 -5.20
N MET A 112 -2.58 2.82 -4.05
CA MET A 112 -2.06 3.27 -2.76
C MET A 112 -1.69 2.05 -1.92
N HIS A 113 -0.54 2.09 -1.28
CA HIS A 113 -0.10 1.15 -0.29
C HIS A 113 -0.17 1.81 1.10
N VAL A 114 -0.98 1.24 1.98
CA VAL A 114 -1.05 1.60 3.39
C VAL A 114 -0.15 0.64 4.16
N CYS A 115 0.77 1.18 4.96
CA CYS A 115 1.82 0.43 5.63
C CYS A 115 1.88 0.78 7.11
N TRP A 116 1.93 -0.25 7.97
CA TRP A 116 2.14 -0.11 9.42
C TRP A 116 3.61 -0.26 9.82
N GLY A 117 4.49 -0.53 8.86
CA GLY A 117 5.92 -0.71 9.04
C GLY A 117 6.38 -2.12 8.68
N ASN A 118 7.26 -2.20 7.69
CA ASN A 118 7.80 -3.47 7.18
C ASN A 118 9.03 -3.88 8.01
N TYR A 119 8.82 -4.21 9.27
CA TYR A 119 9.85 -4.70 10.18
C TYR A 119 9.34 -5.85 11.04
N GLU A 120 10.23 -6.75 11.44
CA GLU A 120 9.91 -7.83 12.38
C GLU A 120 9.90 -7.26 13.81
N GLY A 121 8.73 -7.01 14.32
CA GLY A 121 8.52 -6.44 15.64
C GLY A 121 7.15 -6.74 16.19
N PRO A 122 6.87 -6.33 17.47
CA PRO A 122 5.62 -6.69 18.14
C PRO A 122 4.38 -5.99 17.59
N HIS A 123 4.50 -4.84 16.95
CA HIS A 123 3.40 -4.07 16.33
C HIS A 123 2.18 -3.84 17.24
N VAL A 124 2.40 -3.71 18.57
CA VAL A 124 1.31 -3.61 19.55
C VAL A 124 0.60 -2.26 19.55
N ASP A 125 1.27 -1.24 19.04
CA ASP A 125 0.77 0.14 19.02
C ASP A 125 0.26 0.58 17.63
N ASP A 126 0.09 -0.37 16.71
CA ASP A 126 -0.46 -0.12 15.38
C ASP A 126 -1.90 0.39 15.50
N ILE A 127 -2.21 1.46 14.78
CA ILE A 127 -3.59 1.93 14.67
C ILE A 127 -4.43 0.91 13.90
N SER A 128 -5.64 0.62 14.40
CA SER A 128 -6.55 -0.28 13.69
C SER A 128 -7.00 0.33 12.35
N ILE A 129 -7.17 -0.53 11.35
CA ILE A 129 -7.72 -0.10 10.06
C ILE A 129 -9.13 0.49 10.20
N SER A 130 -9.90 0.14 11.25
CA SER A 130 -11.21 0.71 11.54
C SER A 130 -11.18 2.22 11.74
N GLU A 131 -10.13 2.72 12.40
CA GLU A 131 -9.96 4.14 12.70
C GLU A 131 -9.61 4.98 11.48
N ILE A 132 -8.84 4.41 10.55
CA ILE A 132 -8.37 5.08 9.34
C ILE A 132 -9.14 4.66 8.07
N PHE A 133 -10.17 3.84 8.21
CA PHE A 133 -10.91 3.26 7.07
C PHE A 133 -11.47 4.33 6.13
N GLU A 134 -12.12 5.35 6.67
CA GLU A 134 -12.71 6.43 5.84
C GLU A 134 -11.64 7.26 5.15
N VAL A 135 -10.50 7.50 5.81
CA VAL A 135 -9.35 8.16 5.20
C VAL A 135 -8.84 7.35 4.01
N ILE A 136 -8.64 6.04 4.18
CA ILE A 136 -8.18 5.14 3.13
C ILE A 136 -9.17 5.11 1.96
N MET A 137 -10.48 5.00 2.24
CA MET A 137 -11.52 4.96 1.22
C MET A 137 -11.69 6.29 0.48
N SER A 138 -11.25 7.42 1.06
CA SER A 138 -11.26 8.74 0.42
C SER A 138 -10.15 8.94 -0.62
N PHE A 139 -9.18 8.03 -0.70
CA PHE A 139 -8.17 8.05 -1.77
C PHE A 139 -8.83 8.10 -3.15
N ARG A 140 -8.41 9.03 -4.01
CA ARG A 140 -9.07 9.18 -5.32
C ARG A 140 -8.81 8.03 -6.30
N GLY A 141 -7.73 7.25 -6.10
CA GLY A 141 -7.40 6.10 -6.95
C GLY A 141 -8.26 4.88 -6.65
N ASN A 142 -8.26 3.94 -7.59
CA ASN A 142 -9.12 2.75 -7.49
C ASN A 142 -8.49 1.62 -6.65
N TYR A 143 -7.16 1.52 -6.58
CA TYR A 143 -6.50 0.35 -5.99
C TYR A 143 -5.97 0.65 -4.60
N ILE A 144 -6.34 -0.18 -3.63
CA ILE A 144 -5.93 -0.07 -2.22
C ILE A 144 -5.18 -1.33 -1.83
N LEU A 145 -3.88 -1.21 -1.57
CA LEU A 145 -3.01 -2.26 -1.04
C LEU A 145 -2.82 -2.05 0.46
N PHE A 146 -2.98 -3.11 1.25
CA PHE A 146 -2.86 -3.08 2.71
C PHE A 146 -2.40 -4.44 3.25
N GLU A 147 -1.78 -4.43 4.43
CA GLU A 147 -1.34 -5.63 5.13
C GLU A 147 -2.53 -6.48 5.58
N SER A 148 -2.46 -7.79 5.36
CA SER A 148 -3.54 -8.74 5.71
C SER A 148 -3.05 -10.17 5.92
N SER A 149 -1.75 -10.45 5.82
CA SER A 149 -1.20 -11.80 6.02
C SER A 149 -0.41 -11.94 7.32
N ASN A 150 0.18 -10.88 7.84
CA ASN A 150 0.88 -10.93 9.12
C ASN A 150 -0.09 -11.08 10.31
N PRO A 151 0.37 -11.63 11.45
CA PRO A 151 -0.49 -11.92 12.60
C PRO A 151 -1.22 -10.71 13.19
N ARG A 152 -0.70 -9.50 13.01
CA ARG A 152 -1.31 -8.28 13.58
C ARG A 152 -2.54 -7.83 12.78
N HIS A 153 -2.50 -7.97 11.45
CA HIS A 153 -3.54 -7.45 10.56
C HIS A 153 -4.41 -8.54 9.92
N ALA A 154 -4.03 -9.82 10.01
CA ALA A 154 -4.75 -10.95 9.39
C ALA A 154 -6.23 -11.09 9.83
N HIS A 155 -6.64 -10.49 10.93
CA HIS A 155 -8.01 -10.50 11.44
C HIS A 155 -8.86 -9.33 10.91
N GLU A 156 -8.25 -8.27 10.39
CA GLU A 156 -8.91 -7.01 10.03
C GLU A 156 -9.81 -7.10 8.78
N TRP A 157 -9.78 -8.21 8.04
CA TRP A 157 -10.78 -8.48 7.00
C TRP A 157 -12.22 -8.38 7.52
N LYS A 158 -12.46 -8.62 8.83
CA LYS A 158 -13.78 -8.46 9.47
C LYS A 158 -14.25 -7.02 9.39
N ILE A 159 -13.36 -6.06 9.54
CA ILE A 159 -13.67 -4.62 9.45
C ILE A 159 -14.15 -4.28 8.03
N PHE A 160 -13.47 -4.81 7.00
CA PHE A 160 -13.94 -4.66 5.61
C PHE A 160 -15.33 -5.28 5.41
N ASN A 161 -15.61 -6.43 6.02
CA ASN A 161 -16.94 -7.04 5.97
C ASN A 161 -18.00 -6.18 6.66
N ASP A 162 -17.71 -5.67 7.85
CA ASP A 162 -18.66 -4.87 8.65
C ASP A 162 -18.92 -3.51 8.01
N LEU A 163 -17.92 -2.94 7.35
CA LEU A 163 -17.98 -1.65 6.66
C LEU A 163 -18.17 -1.78 5.14
N LYS A 164 -18.60 -2.93 4.63
CA LYS A 164 -18.69 -3.18 3.19
C LYS A 164 -19.53 -2.15 2.42
N SER A 165 -20.58 -1.62 3.04
CA SER A 165 -21.43 -0.58 2.44
C SER A 165 -20.71 0.77 2.27
N LYS A 166 -19.59 0.98 2.95
CA LYS A 166 -18.74 2.17 2.83
C LYS A 166 -17.62 2.02 1.80
N ILE A 167 -17.44 0.82 1.22
CA ILE A 167 -16.43 0.58 0.16
C ILE A 167 -17.01 1.04 -1.18
N PRO A 168 -16.49 2.11 -1.79
CA PRO A 168 -16.98 2.55 -3.10
C PRO A 168 -16.87 1.44 -4.15
N GLU A 169 -17.82 1.36 -5.06
CA GLU A 169 -17.85 0.32 -6.10
C GLU A 169 -16.65 0.35 -7.04
N THR A 170 -16.01 1.53 -7.17
CA THR A 170 -14.82 1.71 -7.97
C THR A 170 -13.55 1.16 -7.31
N LYS A 171 -13.58 0.83 -6.02
CA LYS A 171 -12.39 0.34 -5.30
C LYS A 171 -12.11 -1.12 -5.60
N ILE A 172 -10.84 -1.38 -5.86
CA ILE A 172 -10.25 -2.70 -6.00
C ILE A 172 -9.33 -2.92 -4.80
N LEU A 173 -9.58 -3.96 -4.04
CA LEU A 173 -8.82 -4.30 -2.85
C LEU A 173 -7.63 -5.18 -3.24
N ILE A 174 -6.46 -4.87 -2.70
CA ILE A 174 -5.25 -5.66 -2.87
C ILE A 174 -4.76 -6.09 -1.49
N PRO A 175 -5.42 -7.09 -0.87
CA PRO A 175 -4.94 -7.60 0.42
C PRO A 175 -3.57 -8.24 0.27
N GLY A 176 -2.69 -8.00 1.23
CA GLY A 176 -1.49 -8.80 1.39
C GLY A 176 -1.87 -10.23 1.72
N VAL A 177 -1.46 -11.20 0.90
CA VAL A 177 -1.72 -12.63 1.10
C VAL A 177 -0.45 -13.43 1.34
N VAL A 178 0.70 -12.77 1.23
CA VAL A 178 2.01 -13.27 1.64
C VAL A 178 2.68 -12.23 2.55
N ASP A 179 3.21 -12.69 3.66
CA ASP A 179 3.93 -11.89 4.63
C ASP A 179 5.32 -11.52 4.09
N SER A 180 5.70 -10.27 4.21
CA SER A 180 6.98 -9.75 3.72
C SER A 180 8.11 -9.77 4.77
N THR A 181 7.82 -10.15 6.01
CA THR A 181 8.79 -10.12 7.12
C THR A 181 9.22 -11.51 7.59
N SER A 182 8.47 -12.57 7.28
CA SER A 182 8.75 -13.94 7.70
C SER A 182 9.38 -14.80 6.59
N ASN A 183 10.16 -15.80 6.99
CA ASN A 183 10.78 -16.78 6.09
C ASN A 183 9.88 -17.98 5.75
N PHE A 184 8.65 -18.04 6.24
CA PHE A 184 7.70 -19.09 5.89
C PHE A 184 7.11 -18.83 4.50
N VAL A 185 7.21 -19.81 3.61
CA VAL A 185 6.51 -19.77 2.31
C VAL A 185 5.07 -20.22 2.52
N GLU A 186 4.12 -19.35 2.28
CA GLU A 186 2.69 -19.64 2.45
C GLU A 186 2.23 -20.73 1.49
N HIS A 187 1.44 -21.68 2.00
CA HIS A 187 0.82 -22.69 1.16
C HIS A 187 -0.23 -22.05 0.23
N PRO A 188 -0.33 -22.48 -1.04
CA PRO A 188 -1.31 -21.90 -1.98
C PRO A 188 -2.75 -21.91 -1.45
N ASP A 189 -3.17 -22.96 -0.75
CA ASP A 189 -4.52 -23.04 -0.18
C ASP A 189 -4.74 -21.99 0.91
N LEU A 190 -3.72 -21.64 1.72
CA LEU A 190 -3.80 -20.55 2.69
C LEU A 190 -4.00 -19.20 1.98
N ILE A 191 -3.30 -19.00 0.88
CA ILE A 191 -3.43 -17.80 0.05
C ILE A 191 -4.85 -17.71 -0.51
N CYS A 192 -5.41 -18.82 -1.04
CA CYS A 192 -6.80 -18.88 -1.49
C CYS A 192 -7.78 -18.51 -0.37
N GLN A 193 -7.63 -19.09 0.83
CA GLN A 193 -8.47 -18.79 1.99
C GLN A 193 -8.41 -17.30 2.39
N ARG A 194 -7.24 -16.66 2.26
CA ARG A 194 -7.09 -15.22 2.51
C ARG A 194 -7.83 -14.40 1.45
N LEU A 195 -7.72 -14.75 0.16
CA LEU A 195 -8.42 -14.08 -0.94
C LEU A 195 -9.94 -14.25 -0.83
N GLU A 196 -10.43 -15.44 -0.51
CA GLU A 196 -11.87 -15.74 -0.38
C GLU A 196 -12.58 -14.79 0.58
N LYS A 197 -11.93 -14.37 1.67
CA LYS A 197 -12.49 -13.42 2.63
C LYS A 197 -12.87 -12.12 1.94
N PHE A 198 -12.00 -11.55 1.11
CA PHE A 198 -12.22 -10.28 0.43
C PHE A 198 -13.12 -10.44 -0.80
N VAL A 199 -13.02 -11.56 -1.52
CA VAL A 199 -13.94 -11.88 -2.63
C VAL A 199 -15.39 -11.97 -2.15
N ASN A 200 -15.62 -12.53 -0.97
CA ASN A 200 -16.97 -12.58 -0.37
C ASN A 200 -17.50 -11.19 0.04
N ILE A 201 -16.62 -10.20 0.22
CA ILE A 201 -17.01 -8.83 0.58
C ILE A 201 -17.32 -7.98 -0.65
N VAL A 202 -16.42 -7.97 -1.65
CA VAL A 202 -16.51 -7.04 -2.78
C VAL A 202 -16.66 -7.71 -4.15
N GLY A 203 -16.63 -9.04 -4.23
CA GLY A 203 -16.67 -9.79 -5.49
C GLY A 203 -15.27 -10.01 -6.08
N LYS A 204 -15.12 -11.08 -6.87
CA LYS A 204 -13.85 -11.56 -7.42
C LYS A 204 -13.17 -10.51 -8.32
N GLU A 205 -13.95 -9.77 -9.10
CA GLU A 205 -13.45 -8.76 -10.03
C GLU A 205 -12.80 -7.55 -9.34
N ARG A 206 -13.02 -7.42 -8.03
CA ARG A 206 -12.50 -6.31 -7.23
C ARG A 206 -11.45 -6.72 -6.20
N VAL A 207 -10.82 -7.90 -6.39
CA VAL A 207 -9.75 -8.39 -5.53
C VAL A 207 -8.53 -8.79 -6.35
N ILE A 208 -7.36 -8.33 -5.93
CA ILE A 208 -6.06 -8.70 -6.51
C ILE A 208 -5.16 -9.20 -5.38
N ALA A 209 -4.43 -10.28 -5.60
CA ALA A 209 -3.45 -10.77 -4.63
C ALA A 209 -2.23 -9.83 -4.56
N GLY A 210 -1.82 -9.46 -3.36
CA GLY A 210 -0.62 -8.68 -3.06
C GLY A 210 0.27 -9.35 -2.00
N SER A 211 1.46 -8.80 -1.79
CA SER A 211 2.24 -9.01 -0.55
C SER A 211 1.85 -7.95 0.46
N ASP A 212 2.09 -8.20 1.75
CA ASP A 212 1.83 -7.19 2.80
C ASP A 212 2.58 -5.88 2.49
N CYS A 213 3.89 -5.98 2.26
CA CYS A 213 4.76 -4.88 1.84
C CYS A 213 5.73 -5.36 0.74
N GLY A 214 6.71 -4.54 0.38
CA GLY A 214 7.88 -4.97 -0.38
C GLY A 214 8.81 -5.81 0.48
N PHE A 215 9.63 -6.67 -0.13
CA PHE A 215 10.59 -7.52 0.59
C PHE A 215 11.92 -6.80 0.92
N GLY A 216 12.11 -5.58 0.47
CA GLY A 216 13.27 -4.76 0.78
C GLY A 216 12.84 -3.31 0.97
N THR A 217 12.73 -2.86 2.23
CA THR A 217 12.27 -1.51 2.57
C THR A 217 13.37 -0.48 2.36
N PHE A 218 14.60 -0.79 2.77
CA PHE A 218 15.78 0.06 2.62
C PHE A 218 16.96 -0.75 2.10
N ALA A 219 17.89 -0.10 1.40
CA ALA A 219 19.11 -0.74 0.93
C ALA A 219 19.90 -1.31 2.12
N GLY A 220 20.22 -2.61 2.06
CA GLY A 220 20.89 -3.33 3.15
C GLY A 220 19.96 -3.80 4.29
N TYR A 221 18.67 -3.53 4.20
CA TYR A 221 17.63 -4.01 5.12
C TYR A 221 16.74 -5.01 4.37
N GLY A 222 17.02 -6.27 4.50
CA GLY A 222 16.17 -7.36 4.01
C GLY A 222 16.26 -8.51 4.99
N ASN A 223 15.14 -8.88 5.62
CA ASN A 223 15.10 -9.99 6.57
C ASN A 223 14.74 -11.32 5.88
N VAL A 224 14.28 -11.26 4.64
CA VAL A 224 13.86 -12.45 3.87
C VAL A 224 14.85 -12.65 2.73
N ASP A 225 15.41 -13.86 2.66
CA ASP A 225 16.33 -14.28 1.59
C ASP A 225 15.65 -14.21 0.22
N GLU A 226 16.41 -13.82 -0.82
CA GLU A 226 15.90 -13.65 -2.18
C GLU A 226 15.24 -14.92 -2.73
N ASP A 227 15.82 -16.09 -2.46
CA ASP A 227 15.25 -17.37 -2.93
C ASP A 227 13.91 -17.65 -2.25
N ILE A 228 13.76 -17.32 -0.96
CA ILE A 228 12.50 -17.44 -0.23
C ILE A 228 11.45 -16.48 -0.81
N VAL A 229 11.83 -15.24 -1.12
CA VAL A 229 10.93 -14.28 -1.78
C VAL A 229 10.38 -14.85 -3.09
N PHE A 230 11.23 -15.41 -3.94
CA PHE A 230 10.78 -16.03 -5.18
C PHE A 230 9.86 -17.23 -4.95
N GLU A 231 10.10 -18.06 -3.95
CA GLU A 231 9.18 -19.17 -3.60
C GLU A 231 7.83 -18.66 -3.08
N LYS A 232 7.79 -17.59 -2.27
CA LYS A 232 6.56 -16.93 -1.84
C LYS A 232 5.76 -16.41 -3.05
N LEU A 233 6.41 -15.73 -3.99
CA LEU A 233 5.78 -15.22 -5.21
C LEU A 233 5.28 -16.36 -6.11
N LYS A 234 6.04 -17.46 -6.24
CA LYS A 234 5.60 -18.66 -6.97
C LYS A 234 4.36 -19.28 -6.34
N SER A 235 4.32 -19.38 -5.01
CA SER A 235 3.17 -19.89 -4.26
C SER A 235 1.94 -19.01 -4.50
N MET A 236 2.09 -17.68 -4.45
CA MET A 236 1.01 -16.73 -4.75
C MET A 236 0.48 -16.90 -6.17
N VAL A 237 1.37 -16.99 -7.18
CA VAL A 237 0.98 -17.20 -8.57
C VAL A 237 0.25 -18.54 -8.76
N LYS A 238 0.70 -19.61 -8.07
CA LYS A 238 0.03 -20.92 -8.08
C LYS A 238 -1.38 -20.83 -7.51
N ALA A 239 -1.54 -20.15 -6.37
CA ALA A 239 -2.85 -19.94 -5.74
C ALA A 239 -3.81 -19.20 -6.67
N VAL A 240 -3.40 -18.05 -7.21
CA VAL A 240 -4.25 -17.23 -8.10
C VAL A 240 -4.67 -17.98 -9.37
N LYS A 241 -3.83 -18.87 -9.91
CA LYS A 241 -4.19 -19.69 -11.09
C LYS A 241 -5.22 -20.78 -10.78
N SER A 242 -5.31 -21.23 -9.53
CA SER A 242 -6.28 -22.26 -9.09
C SER A 242 -7.55 -21.65 -8.49
N PHE A 243 -7.54 -20.36 -8.21
CA PHE A 243 -8.62 -19.58 -7.62
C PHE A 243 -9.59 -19.04 -8.70
#